data_1a25d75fb38ea87c395488b6d9e5e697
#
_entry.id   1a25d75fb38ea87c395488b6d9e5e697
#
_cell.length_a   1.000
_cell.length_b   1.000
_cell.length_c   1.000
_cell.angle_alpha   90.00
_cell.angle_beta   90.00
_cell.angle_gamma   90.00
#
_symmetry.space_group_name_H-M   'P 1'
#
loop_
_entity.id
_entity.type
_entity.pdbx_description
1 polymer ?
#
loop_
_entity_poly.entity_id
_entity_poly.type
_entity_poly.pdbx_seq_one_letter_code
_entity_poly.pdbx_strand_id
1 'polypeptide(L)'
;TEDGISIGNDFTSDVQVRRAINLAIDRNEMIDNVLSGYGSPAYSVCDKMPWYNDAAQVGYDAVKAADILDKAGWVIGGDGIREKDGVRASMTLMYPASDSVRQALAADTANQLKEVGIEVKTEGVGWDTAYDRAQAEPLMWGWGAHTPMELYNIYHTMKESGLAEYSPYANETVDRYMDAALASSDLEQSYELWKKAQWD
;
A
#
# COMPACT_ATOMS: atom_id res chain seq x y z
N THR A 1 -1.41 -17.12 -3.71
CA THR A 1 -0.89 -17.78 -2.49
C THR A 1 -0.79 -19.29 -2.73
N GLU A 2 0.00 -20.02 -1.92
CA GLU A 2 0.07 -21.50 -1.97
C GLU A 2 -1.31 -22.14 -1.73
N ASP A 3 -2.19 -21.47 -1.01
CA ASP A 3 -3.57 -21.90 -0.75
C ASP A 3 -4.56 -21.52 -1.86
N GLY A 4 -4.08 -21.00 -2.99
CA GLY A 4 -4.94 -20.61 -4.12
C GLY A 4 -5.74 -19.33 -3.90
N ILE A 5 -5.46 -18.56 -2.84
CA ILE A 5 -6.10 -17.27 -2.61
C ILE A 5 -5.48 -16.24 -3.56
N SER A 6 -6.31 -15.63 -4.40
CA SER A 6 -5.91 -14.55 -5.29
C SER A 6 -5.69 -13.26 -4.49
N ILE A 7 -4.55 -12.61 -4.69
CA ILE A 7 -4.24 -11.31 -4.10
C ILE A 7 -4.21 -10.28 -5.22
N GLY A 8 -5.05 -9.27 -5.08
CA GLY A 8 -5.25 -8.28 -6.13
C GLY A 8 -6.08 -8.84 -7.29
N ASN A 9 -6.35 -7.99 -8.26
CA ASN A 9 -6.96 -8.37 -9.52
C ASN A 9 -5.85 -8.63 -10.57
N ASP A 10 -6.22 -8.92 -11.82
CA ASP A 10 -5.27 -9.20 -12.90
C ASP A 10 -4.26 -8.06 -13.16
N PHE A 11 -4.57 -6.84 -12.73
CA PHE A 11 -3.69 -5.68 -12.82
C PHE A 11 -2.84 -5.53 -11.54
N THR A 12 -3.45 -5.47 -10.36
CA THR A 12 -2.78 -5.17 -9.09
C THR A 12 -1.97 -6.35 -8.52
N SER A 13 -2.15 -7.56 -9.04
CA SER A 13 -1.32 -8.73 -8.70
C SER A 13 0.14 -8.58 -9.16
N ASP A 14 0.41 -7.78 -10.19
CA ASP A 14 1.78 -7.47 -10.64
C ASP A 14 2.50 -6.56 -9.64
N VAL A 15 3.63 -7.01 -9.10
CA VAL A 15 4.44 -6.23 -8.14
C VAL A 15 4.97 -4.93 -8.73
N GLN A 16 5.25 -4.89 -10.06
CA GLN A 16 5.72 -3.67 -10.70
C GLN A 16 4.61 -2.61 -10.76
N VAL A 17 3.37 -3.03 -10.94
CA VAL A 17 2.20 -2.15 -10.86
C VAL A 17 2.10 -1.52 -9.46
N ARG A 18 2.20 -2.32 -8.39
CA ARG A 18 2.13 -1.79 -7.02
C ARG A 18 3.27 -0.82 -6.70
N ARG A 19 4.49 -1.08 -7.24
CA ARG A 19 5.63 -0.15 -7.13
C ARG A 19 5.37 1.16 -7.87
N ALA A 20 4.83 1.07 -9.07
CA ALA A 20 4.47 2.25 -9.86
C ALA A 20 3.38 3.09 -9.17
N ILE A 21 2.33 2.46 -8.65
CA ILE A 21 1.28 3.13 -7.88
C ILE A 21 1.88 3.91 -6.71
N ASN A 22 2.79 3.31 -5.94
CA ASN A 22 3.42 3.97 -4.79
C ASN A 22 4.23 5.22 -5.19
N LEU A 23 4.93 5.16 -6.34
CA LEU A 23 5.70 6.28 -6.89
C LEU A 23 4.83 7.36 -7.52
N ALA A 24 3.65 7.01 -8.05
CA ALA A 24 2.79 7.93 -8.79
C ALA A 24 1.91 8.83 -7.89
N ILE A 25 1.92 8.62 -6.58
CA ILE A 25 1.08 9.37 -5.64
C ILE A 25 1.92 10.42 -4.93
N ASP A 26 1.67 11.72 -5.23
CA ASP A 26 2.22 12.85 -4.48
C ASP A 26 1.42 13.08 -3.20
N ARG A 27 1.96 12.63 -2.09
CA ARG A 27 1.33 12.74 -0.77
C ARG A 27 1.26 14.18 -0.27
N ASN A 28 2.20 15.05 -0.68
CA ASN A 28 2.16 16.46 -0.29
C ASN A 28 1.04 17.17 -1.02
N GLU A 29 0.90 16.97 -2.33
CA GLU A 29 -0.21 17.52 -3.11
C GLU A 29 -1.57 17.05 -2.54
N MET A 30 -1.68 15.77 -2.18
CA MET A 30 -2.89 15.21 -1.56
C MET A 30 -3.23 15.88 -0.22
N ILE A 31 -2.22 16.20 0.61
CA ILE A 31 -2.41 16.90 1.88
C ILE A 31 -2.93 18.32 1.61
N ASP A 32 -2.37 19.01 0.65
CA ASP A 32 -2.80 20.36 0.30
C ASP A 32 -4.22 20.37 -0.28
N ASN A 33 -4.51 19.49 -1.24
CA ASN A 33 -5.79 19.41 -1.93
C ASN A 33 -6.94 18.96 -1.03
N VAL A 34 -6.71 17.94 -0.21
CA VAL A 34 -7.78 17.28 0.55
C VAL A 34 -7.81 17.72 2.01
N LEU A 35 -6.64 17.90 2.62
CA LEU A 35 -6.51 18.17 4.06
C LEU A 35 -6.20 19.64 4.35
N SER A 36 -6.19 20.53 3.34
CA SER A 36 -5.90 21.96 3.48
C SER A 36 -4.56 22.24 4.17
N GLY A 37 -3.57 21.41 3.93
CA GLY A 37 -2.26 21.48 4.55
C GLY A 37 -2.17 20.91 5.98
N TYR A 38 -3.27 20.38 6.52
CA TYR A 38 -3.27 19.78 7.86
C TYR A 38 -2.88 18.30 7.79
N GLY A 39 -1.61 18.01 8.02
CA GLY A 39 -1.09 16.65 8.01
C GLY A 39 0.39 16.59 7.66
N SER A 40 0.89 15.39 7.51
CA SER A 40 2.23 15.14 6.98
C SER A 40 2.22 13.84 6.19
N PRO A 41 3.01 13.74 5.12
CA PRO A 41 3.10 12.52 4.35
C PRO A 41 3.61 11.37 5.24
N ALA A 42 2.99 10.22 5.10
CA ALA A 42 3.42 8.97 5.73
C ALA A 42 3.85 7.98 4.66
N TYR A 43 4.90 7.21 4.95
CA TYR A 43 5.49 6.23 4.02
C TYR A 43 5.50 4.82 4.61
N SER A 44 5.08 4.68 5.86
CA SER A 44 4.94 3.42 6.58
C SER A 44 3.83 3.54 7.62
N VAL A 45 3.33 2.41 8.09
CA VAL A 45 2.37 2.36 9.21
C VAL A 45 2.99 2.83 10.55
N CYS A 46 4.31 2.91 10.65
CA CYS A 46 5.04 3.35 11.84
C CYS A 46 5.80 4.66 11.63
N ASP A 47 5.35 5.50 10.71
CA ASP A 47 5.98 6.78 10.39
C ASP A 47 6.24 7.63 11.65
N LYS A 48 7.44 8.25 11.73
CA LYS A 48 7.89 9.05 12.88
C LYS A 48 8.10 8.29 14.21
N MET A 49 7.98 6.97 14.22
CA MET A 49 8.28 6.18 15.41
C MET A 49 9.79 5.87 15.50
N PRO A 50 10.36 5.59 16.71
CA PRO A 50 11.79 5.29 16.85
C PRO A 50 12.28 4.09 16.02
N TRP A 51 11.39 3.17 15.71
CA TRP A 51 11.65 1.99 14.88
C TRP A 51 11.30 2.17 13.40
N TYR A 52 10.94 3.38 12.96
CA TYR A 52 10.71 3.70 11.56
C TYR A 52 12.01 3.71 10.75
N ASN A 53 12.01 3.11 9.57
CA ASN A 53 13.14 3.14 8.65
C ASN A 53 12.91 4.20 7.56
N ASP A 54 13.47 5.39 7.75
CA ASP A 54 13.40 6.48 6.80
C ASP A 54 14.14 6.20 5.48
N ALA A 55 15.14 5.31 5.49
CA ALA A 55 15.85 4.89 4.30
C ALA A 55 15.00 4.01 3.35
N ALA A 56 13.93 3.38 3.87
CA ALA A 56 12.97 2.60 3.08
C ALA A 56 11.85 3.47 2.45
N GLN A 57 11.91 4.77 2.61
CA GLN A 57 10.92 5.71 2.10
C GLN A 57 10.90 5.75 0.57
N VAL A 58 9.71 5.62 -0.02
CA VAL A 58 9.47 5.76 -1.46
C VAL A 58 8.83 7.11 -1.72
N GLY A 59 9.62 8.04 -2.28
CA GLY A 59 9.14 9.39 -2.66
C GLY A 59 8.34 9.39 -3.96
N TYR A 60 7.64 10.51 -4.23
CA TYR A 60 6.92 10.73 -5.47
C TYR A 60 7.87 10.84 -6.68
N ASP A 61 7.57 10.10 -7.74
CA ASP A 61 8.27 10.14 -9.03
C ASP A 61 7.36 9.53 -10.13
N ALA A 62 6.47 10.34 -10.69
CA ALA A 62 5.54 9.90 -11.74
C ALA A 62 6.26 9.46 -13.02
N VAL A 63 7.43 10.03 -13.33
CA VAL A 63 8.21 9.65 -14.52
C VAL A 63 8.75 8.23 -14.35
N LYS A 64 9.30 7.94 -13.18
CA LYS A 64 9.77 6.59 -12.85
C LYS A 64 8.62 5.59 -12.73
N ALA A 65 7.46 6.00 -12.25
CA ALA A 65 6.27 5.16 -12.22
C ALA A 65 5.84 4.73 -13.64
N ALA A 66 5.79 5.69 -14.58
CA ALA A 66 5.48 5.41 -15.98
C ALA A 66 6.54 4.49 -16.63
N ASP A 67 7.83 4.73 -16.40
CA ASP A 67 8.92 3.89 -16.90
C ASP A 67 8.84 2.43 -16.37
N ILE A 68 8.47 2.24 -15.11
CA ILE A 68 8.24 0.91 -14.54
C ILE A 68 7.09 0.20 -15.26
N LEU A 69 5.97 0.88 -15.48
CA LEU A 69 4.83 0.32 -16.20
C LEU A 69 5.17 -0.04 -17.65
N ASP A 70 5.89 0.85 -18.35
CA ASP A 70 6.36 0.59 -19.71
C ASP A 70 7.25 -0.65 -19.79
N LYS A 71 8.24 -0.77 -18.90
CA LYS A 71 9.15 -1.93 -18.79
C LYS A 71 8.43 -3.22 -18.41
N ALA A 72 7.34 -3.12 -17.64
CA ALA A 72 6.50 -4.25 -17.29
C ALA A 72 5.53 -4.65 -18.42
N GLY A 73 5.52 -3.92 -19.55
CA GLY A 73 4.70 -4.22 -20.73
C GLY A 73 3.30 -3.60 -20.70
N TRP A 74 3.02 -2.68 -19.78
CA TRP A 74 1.77 -1.93 -19.71
C TRP A 74 1.81 -0.74 -20.68
N VAL A 75 1.15 -0.83 -21.83
CA VAL A 75 1.21 0.14 -22.93
C VAL A 75 0.00 1.06 -22.88
N ILE A 76 0.20 2.37 -23.13
CA ILE A 76 -0.89 3.35 -23.20
C ILE A 76 -1.81 3.03 -24.36
N GLY A 77 -3.10 2.82 -24.07
CA GLY A 77 -4.16 2.64 -25.03
C GLY A 77 -4.66 3.96 -25.65
N GLY A 78 -5.56 3.85 -26.61
CA GLY A 78 -6.10 5.01 -27.34
C GLY A 78 -6.93 5.98 -26.49
N ASP A 79 -7.39 5.56 -25.33
CA ASP A 79 -8.14 6.35 -24.35
C ASP A 79 -7.25 6.90 -23.21
N GLY A 80 -5.93 6.69 -23.29
CA GLY A 80 -4.97 7.13 -22.29
C GLY A 80 -4.80 6.18 -21.10
N ILE A 81 -5.53 5.08 -21.04
CA ILE A 81 -5.36 4.06 -19.99
C ILE A 81 -4.49 2.92 -20.55
N ARG A 82 -3.61 2.41 -19.71
CA ARG A 82 -2.70 1.32 -20.06
C ARG A 82 -3.41 -0.01 -20.18
N GLU A 83 -2.86 -0.88 -21.00
CA GLU A 83 -3.29 -2.27 -21.14
C GLU A 83 -2.10 -3.20 -21.37
N LYS A 84 -2.24 -4.46 -21.01
CA LYS A 84 -1.26 -5.52 -21.23
C LYS A 84 -1.99 -6.84 -21.42
N ASP A 85 -1.71 -7.53 -22.54
CA ASP A 85 -2.29 -8.85 -22.87
C ASP A 85 -3.83 -8.90 -22.78
N GLY A 86 -4.50 -7.78 -23.15
CA GLY A 86 -5.94 -7.64 -23.07
C GLY A 86 -6.48 -7.26 -21.69
N VAL A 87 -5.63 -7.13 -20.69
CA VAL A 87 -5.99 -6.65 -19.35
C VAL A 87 -5.83 -5.14 -19.29
N ARG A 88 -6.89 -4.44 -18.88
CA ARG A 88 -6.89 -3.00 -18.68
C ARG A 88 -6.24 -2.66 -17.32
N ALA A 89 -5.42 -1.62 -17.28
CA ALA A 89 -4.85 -1.07 -16.06
C ALA A 89 -5.93 -0.38 -15.22
N SER A 90 -6.73 -1.17 -14.51
CA SER A 90 -7.89 -0.69 -13.76
C SER A 90 -8.04 -1.42 -12.44
N MET A 91 -8.44 -0.65 -11.40
CA MET A 91 -8.78 -1.19 -10.07
C MET A 91 -9.94 -0.42 -9.46
N THR A 92 -10.59 -1.03 -8.46
CA THR A 92 -11.56 -0.34 -7.61
C THR A 92 -10.88 0.02 -6.28
N LEU A 93 -10.81 1.31 -5.95
CA LEU A 93 -10.35 1.76 -4.64
C LEU A 93 -11.55 1.99 -3.74
N MET A 94 -11.71 1.11 -2.77
CA MET A 94 -12.79 1.18 -1.78
C MET A 94 -12.45 2.16 -0.66
N TYR A 95 -13.48 2.77 -0.09
CA TYR A 95 -13.39 3.57 1.12
C TYR A 95 -14.66 3.38 1.97
N PRO A 96 -14.62 3.58 3.32
CA PRO A 96 -15.83 3.53 4.14
C PRO A 96 -16.85 4.59 3.70
N ALA A 97 -18.06 4.19 3.31
CA ALA A 97 -19.06 5.07 2.70
C ALA A 97 -19.47 6.28 3.57
N SER A 98 -19.27 6.19 4.89
CA SER A 98 -19.57 7.28 5.85
C SER A 98 -18.39 8.26 6.05
N ASP A 99 -17.23 8.05 5.38
CA ASP A 99 -16.02 8.82 5.58
C ASP A 99 -15.75 9.74 4.39
N SER A 100 -16.16 10.99 4.50
CA SER A 100 -15.98 11.99 3.43
C SER A 100 -14.51 12.36 3.18
N VAL A 101 -13.65 12.25 4.19
CA VAL A 101 -12.20 12.52 4.03
C VAL A 101 -11.57 11.41 3.20
N ARG A 102 -11.83 10.14 3.52
CA ARG A 102 -11.34 9.02 2.72
C ARG A 102 -11.94 9.00 1.31
N GLN A 103 -13.18 9.43 1.15
CA GLN A 103 -13.77 9.65 -0.18
C GLN A 103 -12.95 10.65 -1.00
N ALA A 104 -12.60 11.80 -0.42
CA ALA A 104 -11.81 12.83 -1.10
C ALA A 104 -10.39 12.35 -1.40
N LEU A 105 -9.74 11.65 -0.46
CA LEU A 105 -8.42 11.04 -0.67
C LEU A 105 -8.45 9.98 -1.80
N ALA A 106 -9.49 9.17 -1.87
CA ALA A 106 -9.65 8.19 -2.94
C ALA A 106 -9.85 8.85 -4.31
N ALA A 107 -10.63 9.93 -4.37
CA ALA A 107 -10.83 10.70 -5.60
C ALA A 107 -9.52 11.37 -6.07
N ASP A 108 -8.74 11.95 -5.16
CA ASP A 108 -7.45 12.55 -5.48
C ASP A 108 -6.45 11.48 -5.96
N THR A 109 -6.40 10.32 -5.28
CA THR A 109 -5.62 9.16 -5.74
C THR A 109 -5.99 8.74 -7.16
N ALA A 110 -7.28 8.70 -7.49
CA ALA A 110 -7.75 8.34 -8.83
C ALA A 110 -7.29 9.35 -9.89
N ASN A 111 -7.31 10.65 -9.57
CA ASN A 111 -6.83 11.69 -10.47
C ASN A 111 -5.32 11.57 -10.72
N GLN A 112 -4.52 11.41 -9.69
CA GLN A 112 -3.06 11.29 -9.81
C GLN A 112 -2.67 10.02 -10.59
N LEU A 113 -3.29 8.88 -10.32
CA LEU A 113 -3.00 7.62 -11.02
C LEU A 113 -3.42 7.65 -12.49
N LYS A 114 -4.41 8.44 -12.86
CA LYS A 114 -4.81 8.67 -14.26
C LYS A 114 -3.69 9.32 -15.08
N GLU A 115 -2.88 10.19 -14.47
CA GLU A 115 -1.73 10.84 -15.13
C GLU A 115 -0.68 9.83 -15.63
N VAL A 116 -0.59 8.67 -15.00
CA VAL A 116 0.31 7.58 -15.42
C VAL A 116 -0.42 6.46 -16.18
N GLY A 117 -1.68 6.70 -16.57
CA GLY A 117 -2.46 5.77 -17.37
C GLY A 117 -3.14 4.64 -16.60
N ILE A 118 -3.43 4.84 -15.32
CA ILE A 118 -4.16 3.88 -14.49
C ILE A 118 -5.58 4.40 -14.22
N GLU A 119 -6.60 3.59 -14.52
CA GLU A 119 -7.98 3.88 -14.20
C GLU A 119 -8.30 3.41 -12.77
N VAL A 120 -8.79 4.32 -11.93
CA VAL A 120 -9.25 3.97 -10.58
C VAL A 120 -10.73 4.33 -10.45
N LYS A 121 -11.54 3.32 -10.15
CA LYS A 121 -12.94 3.49 -9.77
C LYS A 121 -13.00 3.61 -8.26
N THR A 122 -13.56 4.69 -7.75
CA THR A 122 -13.73 4.89 -6.31
C THR A 122 -15.09 4.41 -5.85
N GLU A 123 -15.17 3.64 -4.77
CA GLU A 123 -16.41 3.05 -4.29
C GLU A 123 -16.53 3.17 -2.77
N GLY A 124 -17.60 3.82 -2.30
CA GLY A 124 -17.97 3.88 -0.89
C GLY A 124 -18.71 2.61 -0.47
N VAL A 125 -18.14 1.86 0.48
CA VAL A 125 -18.69 0.57 0.91
C VAL A 125 -18.90 0.49 2.43
N GLY A 126 -19.76 -0.42 2.87
CA GLY A 126 -19.86 -0.84 4.26
C GLY A 126 -18.70 -1.76 4.64
N TRP A 127 -18.44 -1.90 5.95
CA TRP A 127 -17.29 -2.71 6.43
C TRP A 127 -17.39 -4.18 6.03
N ASP A 128 -18.57 -4.80 6.04
CA ASP A 128 -18.72 -6.20 5.63
C ASP A 128 -18.27 -6.39 4.17
N THR A 129 -18.72 -5.52 3.27
CA THR A 129 -18.29 -5.52 1.85
C THR A 129 -16.80 -5.23 1.70
N ALA A 130 -16.25 -4.31 2.53
CA ALA A 130 -14.83 -3.99 2.51
C ALA A 130 -13.99 -5.21 2.86
N TYR A 131 -14.37 -5.95 3.90
CA TYR A 131 -13.67 -7.17 4.32
C TYR A 131 -13.78 -8.29 3.28
N ASP A 132 -14.96 -8.53 2.73
CA ASP A 132 -15.19 -9.56 1.70
C ASP A 132 -14.34 -9.34 0.44
N ARG A 133 -13.98 -8.10 0.12
CA ARG A 133 -13.28 -7.73 -1.11
C ARG A 133 -11.82 -7.29 -0.90
N ALA A 134 -11.35 -7.15 0.33
CA ALA A 134 -10.05 -6.56 0.66
C ALA A 134 -8.85 -7.34 0.10
N GLN A 135 -9.01 -8.62 -0.24
CA GLN A 135 -7.96 -9.41 -0.89
C GLN A 135 -7.80 -9.08 -2.38
N ALA A 136 -8.88 -8.70 -3.06
CA ALA A 136 -8.90 -8.43 -4.49
C ALA A 136 -8.76 -6.94 -4.81
N GLU A 137 -9.34 -6.08 -3.98
CA GLU A 137 -9.46 -4.65 -4.22
C GLU A 137 -8.80 -3.85 -3.08
N PRO A 138 -8.04 -2.79 -3.40
CA PRO A 138 -7.47 -1.92 -2.38
C PRO A 138 -8.53 -1.16 -1.59
N LEU A 139 -8.28 -1.03 -0.29
CA LEU A 139 -9.13 -0.30 0.65
C LEU A 139 -8.38 0.90 1.23
N MET A 140 -8.97 2.08 1.17
CA MET A 140 -8.49 3.27 1.88
C MET A 140 -8.82 3.12 3.37
N TRP A 141 -7.85 2.62 4.11
CA TRP A 141 -7.98 2.38 5.55
C TRP A 141 -7.21 3.44 6.36
N GLY A 142 -7.36 3.41 7.67
CA GLY A 142 -6.56 4.17 8.62
C GLY A 142 -5.90 3.23 9.61
N TRP A 143 -4.66 3.52 9.96
CA TRP A 143 -3.89 2.75 10.91
C TRP A 143 -3.17 3.68 11.89
N GLY A 144 -3.02 3.25 13.13
CA GLY A 144 -2.24 3.95 14.14
C GLY A 144 -1.26 2.98 14.80
N ALA A 145 0.03 3.11 14.49
CA ALA A 145 1.07 2.27 15.08
C ALA A 145 1.68 2.97 16.30
N HIS A 146 1.28 2.54 17.48
CA HIS A 146 1.85 3.02 18.77
C HIS A 146 2.86 2.04 19.36
N THR A 147 3.02 0.88 18.76
CA THR A 147 3.96 -0.17 19.15
C THR A 147 4.47 -0.91 17.89
N PRO A 148 5.70 -1.47 17.92
CA PRO A 148 6.21 -2.26 16.80
C PRO A 148 5.37 -3.51 16.50
N MET A 149 4.54 -3.96 17.44
CA MET A 149 3.63 -5.10 17.25
C MET A 149 2.64 -4.89 16.09
N GLU A 150 2.38 -3.64 15.71
CA GLU A 150 1.56 -3.35 14.52
C GLU A 150 2.22 -3.83 13.23
N LEU A 151 3.55 -3.68 13.11
CA LEU A 151 4.31 -4.25 11.99
C LEU A 151 4.23 -5.77 11.99
N TYR A 152 4.39 -6.40 13.17
CA TYR A 152 4.28 -7.84 13.33
C TYR A 152 2.89 -8.33 12.89
N ASN A 153 1.83 -7.72 13.40
CA ASN A 153 0.45 -8.10 13.12
C ASN A 153 0.07 -7.95 11.64
N ILE A 154 0.70 -7.03 10.91
CA ILE A 154 0.40 -6.78 9.49
C ILE A 154 1.26 -7.66 8.57
N TYR A 155 2.55 -7.81 8.87
CA TYR A 155 3.52 -8.34 7.91
C TYR A 155 4.16 -9.68 8.28
N HIS A 156 4.08 -10.14 9.54
CA HIS A 156 4.64 -11.44 9.90
C HIS A 156 3.81 -12.58 9.28
N THR A 157 4.46 -13.60 8.73
CA THR A 157 3.80 -14.73 8.06
C THR A 157 2.89 -15.51 9.01
N MET A 158 3.33 -15.78 10.24
CA MET A 158 2.56 -16.49 11.28
C MET A 158 1.79 -15.53 12.17
N LYS A 159 0.86 -14.79 11.60
CA LYS A 159 0.04 -13.83 12.35
C LYS A 159 -1.22 -14.52 12.89
N GLU A 160 -1.42 -14.40 14.18
CA GLU A 160 -2.63 -14.84 14.86
C GLU A 160 -3.75 -13.78 14.84
N SER A 161 -3.45 -12.58 14.33
CA SER A 161 -4.43 -11.52 14.20
C SER A 161 -5.29 -11.72 12.95
N GLY A 162 -6.56 -11.34 13.00
CA GLY A 162 -7.47 -11.37 11.85
C GLY A 162 -7.05 -10.51 10.66
N LEU A 163 -5.95 -9.78 10.75
CA LEU A 163 -5.36 -9.01 9.66
C LEU A 163 -4.60 -9.89 8.66
N ALA A 164 -4.23 -11.10 9.04
CA ALA A 164 -3.60 -12.07 8.15
C ALA A 164 -4.44 -12.35 6.90
N GLU A 165 -5.75 -12.35 7.04
CA GLU A 165 -6.68 -12.60 5.94
C GLU A 165 -6.67 -11.50 4.89
N TYR A 166 -6.35 -10.25 5.28
CA TYR A 166 -6.39 -9.08 4.39
C TYR A 166 -5.02 -8.72 3.80
N SER A 167 -3.93 -9.26 4.33
CA SER A 167 -2.58 -9.01 3.85
C SER A 167 -1.77 -10.30 3.90
N PRO A 168 -1.96 -11.22 2.95
CA PRO A 168 -1.25 -12.51 2.89
C PRO A 168 0.19 -12.31 2.40
N TYR A 169 0.95 -11.45 3.08
CA TYR A 169 2.38 -11.26 2.89
C TYR A 169 3.15 -12.36 3.61
N ALA A 170 4.18 -12.91 2.99
CA ALA A 170 5.06 -13.90 3.57
C ALA A 170 6.50 -13.66 3.14
N ASN A 171 7.41 -13.47 4.10
CA ASN A 171 8.83 -13.28 3.85
C ASN A 171 9.64 -13.72 5.07
N GLU A 172 10.34 -14.86 4.97
CA GLU A 172 11.14 -15.42 6.07
C GLU A 172 12.24 -14.48 6.60
N THR A 173 12.77 -13.60 5.77
CA THR A 173 13.78 -12.62 6.21
C THR A 173 13.15 -11.57 7.09
N VAL A 174 11.99 -11.06 6.72
CA VAL A 174 11.20 -10.11 7.51
C VAL A 174 10.79 -10.75 8.83
N ASP A 175 10.26 -11.98 8.80
CA ASP A 175 9.85 -12.73 10.00
C ASP A 175 11.02 -12.86 10.98
N ARG A 176 12.21 -13.27 10.51
CA ARG A 176 13.41 -13.41 11.35
C ARG A 176 13.83 -12.09 12.02
N TYR A 177 13.75 -10.96 11.30
CA TYR A 177 14.06 -9.67 11.90
C TYR A 177 13.04 -9.28 12.97
N MET A 178 11.75 -9.51 12.72
CA MET A 178 10.69 -9.23 13.68
C MET A 178 10.79 -10.09 14.94
N ASP A 179 11.02 -11.41 14.76
CA ASP A 179 11.22 -12.34 15.88
C ASP A 179 12.45 -11.97 16.72
N ALA A 180 13.56 -11.64 16.07
CA ALA A 180 14.77 -11.20 16.75
C ALA A 180 14.56 -9.88 17.49
N ALA A 181 13.77 -8.97 16.94
CA ALA A 181 13.43 -7.70 17.58
C ALA A 181 12.60 -7.92 18.85
N LEU A 182 11.64 -8.85 18.82
CA LEU A 182 10.83 -9.22 19.98
C LEU A 182 11.65 -9.92 21.07
N ALA A 183 12.62 -10.74 20.67
CA ALA A 183 13.49 -11.47 21.60
C ALA A 183 14.60 -10.60 22.22
N SER A 184 14.86 -9.40 21.68
CA SER A 184 15.93 -8.54 22.17
C SER A 184 15.60 -7.95 23.53
N SER A 185 16.56 -8.04 24.47
CA SER A 185 16.50 -7.35 25.76
C SER A 185 17.04 -5.91 25.70
N ASP A 186 17.65 -5.52 24.58
CA ASP A 186 18.16 -4.18 24.32
C ASP A 186 17.19 -3.44 23.38
N LEU A 187 16.69 -2.29 23.84
CA LEU A 187 15.68 -1.53 23.12
C LEU A 187 16.20 -0.92 21.80
N GLU A 188 17.43 -0.41 21.81
CA GLU A 188 18.04 0.17 20.61
C GLU A 188 18.31 -0.91 19.57
N GLN A 189 18.83 -2.05 20.00
CA GLN A 189 18.99 -3.21 19.11
C GLN A 189 17.65 -3.69 18.55
N SER A 190 16.60 -3.73 19.36
CA SER A 190 15.24 -4.07 18.91
C SER A 190 14.78 -3.09 17.81
N TYR A 191 14.94 -1.79 17.99
CA TYR A 191 14.55 -0.80 16.99
C TYR A 191 15.30 -0.97 15.67
N GLU A 192 16.60 -1.25 15.71
CA GLU A 192 17.39 -1.50 14.50
C GLU A 192 16.94 -2.77 13.75
N LEU A 193 16.48 -3.79 14.46
CA LEU A 193 15.92 -4.99 13.86
C LEU A 193 14.55 -4.71 13.21
N TRP A 194 13.68 -3.91 13.87
CA TRP A 194 12.44 -3.45 13.27
C TRP A 194 12.65 -2.61 12.02
N LYS A 195 13.68 -1.75 11.98
CA LYS A 195 14.05 -0.99 10.78
C LYS A 195 14.50 -1.90 9.64
N LYS A 196 15.27 -2.95 9.94
CA LYS A 196 15.67 -3.94 8.93
C LYS A 196 14.48 -4.67 8.33
N ALA A 197 13.49 -5.03 9.13
CA ALA A 197 12.28 -5.67 8.65
C ALA A 197 11.46 -4.80 7.67
N GLN A 198 11.63 -3.49 7.68
CA GLN A 198 10.95 -2.56 6.78
C GLN A 198 11.69 -2.34 5.45
N TRP A 199 12.88 -2.90 5.29
CA TRP A 199 13.69 -2.72 4.09
C TRP A 199 13.40 -3.78 3.03
N ASP A 200 13.09 -5.00 3.40
CA ASP A 200 12.83 -6.15 2.56
C ASP A 200 11.34 -6.32 2.23
#